data_f8e3390a2f057a0f3ae869d6b088cb1f
#
_entry.id   f8e3390a2f057a0f3ae869d6b088cb1f
#
_cell.length_a   1.000
_cell.length_b   1.000
_cell.length_c   1.000
_cell.angle_alpha   90.00
_cell.angle_beta   90.00
_cell.angle_gamma   90.00
#
_symmetry.space_group_name_H-M   'P 1'
#
loop_
_entity.id
_entity.type
_entity.pdbx_description
1 polymer ?
#
loop_
_entity_poly.entity_id
_entity_poly.type
_entity_poly.pdbx_seq_one_letter_code
_entity_poly.pdbx_strand_id
1 'polypeptide(L)'
;MMRGRILMVTLWMASLFVFAACHDDDDDDDKGYTPGKSIVEAFEAKYPNAVSVSWEKKGEYEKAEFHLNGQEVDAWFDQSGQWMMSETDILFSNLPTEVKTGFSGSIYSSWKVDDADVLERLNMPTVYRLDIEKGTEEMVIYFNEKGELVREVNEEASTLPAAVSSFITGQYPKALVVSVDRWQDGLLEVGILDASLVKEVLFDRENNWMKTSWPVLEANVPQVVLDVLKGEAYNSFSIASVQYIEYASGSNVYHFVLQKANAMDISVEIDPQGNLVLD
;
A
#
# COMPACT_ATOMS: atom_id res chain seq x y z
N MET A 1 28.92 -29.48 -10.64
CA MET A 1 28.32 -28.87 -9.48
C MET A 1 27.47 -27.72 -9.99
N MET A 2 26.19 -28.00 -10.24
CA MET A 2 25.22 -26.97 -10.70
C MET A 2 24.72 -26.22 -9.46
N ARG A 3 25.06 -24.93 -9.37
CA ARG A 3 24.47 -24.05 -8.37
C ARG A 3 23.05 -23.69 -8.84
N GLY A 4 22.05 -24.28 -8.20
CA GLY A 4 20.67 -23.88 -8.39
C GLY A 4 20.50 -22.43 -7.94
N ARG A 5 20.17 -21.55 -8.88
CA ARG A 5 19.63 -20.22 -8.58
C ARG A 5 18.23 -20.45 -8.03
N ILE A 6 18.05 -20.21 -6.76
CA ILE A 6 16.73 -20.06 -6.16
C ILE A 6 16.16 -18.79 -6.79
N LEU A 7 15.24 -18.96 -7.75
CA LEU A 7 14.35 -17.90 -8.16
C LEU A 7 13.55 -17.53 -6.89
N MET A 8 13.87 -16.40 -6.27
CA MET A 8 12.94 -15.76 -5.37
C MET A 8 11.73 -15.38 -6.23
N VAL A 9 10.67 -16.17 -6.10
CA VAL A 9 9.34 -15.73 -6.47
C VAL A 9 9.06 -14.54 -5.56
N THR A 10 9.23 -13.34 -6.09
CA THR A 10 8.77 -12.13 -5.44
C THR A 10 7.27 -12.23 -5.38
N LEU A 11 6.78 -12.74 -4.25
CA LEU A 11 5.37 -12.73 -3.92
C LEU A 11 4.93 -11.26 -3.97
N TRP A 12 4.09 -10.97 -4.93
CA TRP A 12 3.48 -9.69 -5.14
C TRP A 12 2.72 -9.27 -3.87
N MET A 13 3.38 -8.51 -3.03
CA MET A 13 2.68 -7.77 -2.02
C MET A 13 2.14 -6.52 -2.71
N ALA A 14 0.83 -6.55 -3.00
CA ALA A 14 0.13 -5.31 -3.26
C ALA A 14 0.45 -4.36 -2.10
N SER A 15 1.06 -3.23 -2.43
CA SER A 15 1.54 -2.25 -1.46
C SER A 15 0.47 -1.96 -0.42
N LEU A 16 0.75 -2.36 0.78
CA LEU A 16 -0.10 -2.14 1.93
C LEU A 16 0.26 -0.75 2.46
N PHE A 17 -0.52 0.24 2.06
CA PHE A 17 -0.34 1.59 2.57
C PHE A 17 -1.08 1.71 3.86
N VAL A 18 -0.34 2.01 4.85
CA VAL A 18 -0.84 2.49 6.10
C VAL A 18 -0.46 3.95 6.16
N PHE A 19 -1.45 4.78 6.33
CA PHE A 19 -1.17 6.05 6.93
C PHE A 19 -0.71 5.71 8.35
N ALA A 20 0.61 5.67 8.59
CA ALA A 20 1.09 5.81 9.92
C ALA A 20 0.44 7.11 10.41
N ALA A 21 -0.45 7.02 11.35
CA ALA A 21 -0.89 8.18 12.08
C ALA A 21 0.40 8.74 12.71
N CYS A 22 1.02 9.70 12.02
CA CYS A 22 1.89 10.61 12.70
C CYS A 22 1.02 11.24 13.76
N HIS A 23 1.18 10.80 14.97
CA HIS A 23 0.70 11.50 16.13
C HIS A 23 1.59 12.75 16.23
N ASP A 24 1.34 13.70 15.35
CA ASP A 24 1.77 15.06 15.56
C ASP A 24 0.81 15.59 16.62
N ASP A 25 1.31 15.67 17.86
CA ASP A 25 0.73 16.45 18.95
C ASP A 25 0.76 17.95 18.57
N ASP A 26 0.08 18.33 17.52
CA ASP A 26 -0.35 19.69 17.27
C ASP A 26 -1.83 19.77 17.69
N ASP A 27 -2.02 19.97 19.00
CA ASP A 27 -3.27 20.43 19.63
C ASP A 27 -3.71 21.79 19.05
N ASP A 28 -4.05 21.86 17.77
CA ASP A 28 -4.90 22.91 17.24
C ASP A 28 -6.31 22.34 17.05
N ASP A 29 -7.14 22.70 18.04
CA ASP A 29 -8.58 22.48 18.07
C ASP A 29 -9.27 22.98 16.78
N ASP A 30 -9.24 22.19 15.71
CA ASP A 30 -9.98 22.43 14.46
C ASP A 30 -11.46 22.00 14.62
N LYS A 31 -12.04 22.40 15.77
CA LYS A 31 -13.46 22.24 16.04
C LYS A 31 -14.27 23.16 15.12
N GLY A 32 -14.56 22.65 13.92
CA GLY A 32 -15.44 23.34 12.98
C GLY A 32 -15.00 23.34 11.53
N TYR A 33 -13.91 22.65 11.19
CA TYR A 33 -13.55 22.46 9.79
C TYR A 33 -14.62 21.62 9.08
N THR A 34 -14.99 22.01 7.88
CA THR A 34 -15.89 21.25 7.00
C THR A 34 -15.34 21.33 5.57
N PRO A 35 -15.12 20.21 4.90
CA PRO A 35 -14.61 20.19 3.54
C PRO A 35 -15.61 20.72 2.53
N GLY A 36 -15.20 20.78 1.27
CA GLY A 36 -16.06 21.19 0.17
C GLY A 36 -17.31 20.32 0.05
N LYS A 37 -18.42 20.92 -0.38
CA LYS A 37 -19.75 20.28 -0.46
C LYS A 37 -19.73 18.93 -1.20
N SER A 38 -18.99 18.81 -2.29
CA SER A 38 -18.86 17.56 -3.07
C SER A 38 -18.28 16.40 -2.25
N ILE A 39 -17.35 16.71 -1.34
CA ILE A 39 -16.71 15.73 -0.46
C ILE A 39 -17.69 15.26 0.61
N VAL A 40 -18.43 16.21 1.22
CA VAL A 40 -19.48 15.89 2.20
C VAL A 40 -20.57 15.02 1.57
N GLU A 41 -21.04 15.37 0.37
CA GLU A 41 -22.06 14.59 -0.35
C GLU A 41 -21.54 13.16 -0.69
N ALA A 42 -20.28 13.02 -1.08
CA ALA A 42 -19.67 11.72 -1.35
C ALA A 42 -19.54 10.87 -0.07
N PHE A 43 -19.17 11.51 1.04
CA PHE A 43 -19.13 10.88 2.35
C PHE A 43 -20.51 10.39 2.80
N GLU A 44 -21.53 11.27 2.77
CA GLU A 44 -22.89 10.92 3.16
C GLU A 44 -23.49 9.79 2.29
N ALA A 45 -23.15 9.78 0.99
CA ALA A 45 -23.56 8.71 0.09
C ALA A 45 -22.92 7.36 0.43
N LYS A 46 -21.64 7.36 0.87
CA LYS A 46 -20.90 6.15 1.23
C LYS A 46 -21.24 5.67 2.65
N TYR A 47 -21.44 6.58 3.59
CA TYR A 47 -21.64 6.30 5.01
C TYR A 47 -22.93 6.94 5.54
N PRO A 48 -24.12 6.54 5.03
CA PRO A 48 -25.40 7.21 5.33
C PRO A 48 -25.83 7.09 6.81
N ASN A 49 -25.20 6.19 7.59
CA ASN A 49 -25.52 5.99 9.00
C ASN A 49 -24.36 6.44 9.93
N ALA A 50 -23.42 7.22 9.41
CA ALA A 50 -22.34 7.77 10.22
C ALA A 50 -22.88 8.74 11.27
N VAL A 51 -22.33 8.69 12.47
CA VAL A 51 -22.65 9.61 13.59
C VAL A 51 -21.35 10.18 14.17
N SER A 52 -21.45 11.33 14.83
CA SER A 52 -20.30 12.02 15.46
C SER A 52 -19.19 12.35 14.46
N VAL A 53 -19.55 12.84 13.29
CA VAL A 53 -18.59 13.12 12.21
C VAL A 53 -17.79 14.37 12.53
N SER A 54 -16.46 14.25 12.49
CA SER A 54 -15.50 15.34 12.47
C SER A 54 -14.64 15.27 11.22
N TRP A 55 -14.07 16.40 10.83
CA TRP A 55 -13.27 16.50 9.61
C TRP A 55 -11.92 17.15 9.91
N GLU A 56 -10.91 16.62 9.23
CA GLU A 56 -9.55 17.11 9.30
C GLU A 56 -8.95 17.17 7.89
N LYS A 57 -8.12 18.17 7.64
CA LYS A 57 -7.36 18.24 6.40
C LYS A 57 -6.00 17.58 6.59
N LYS A 58 -5.74 16.53 5.83
CA LYS A 58 -4.45 15.81 5.82
C LYS A 58 -3.78 15.98 4.45
N GLY A 59 -2.96 17.00 4.29
CA GLY A 59 -2.30 17.30 3.03
C GLY A 59 -3.28 17.62 1.89
N GLU A 60 -3.30 16.80 0.85
CA GLU A 60 -4.22 16.92 -0.30
C GLU A 60 -5.52 16.10 -0.08
N TYR A 61 -5.74 15.55 1.11
CA TYR A 61 -6.90 14.72 1.44
C TYR A 61 -7.74 15.36 2.55
N GLU A 62 -9.00 14.97 2.56
CA GLU A 62 -9.95 15.28 3.61
C GLU A 62 -10.25 13.99 4.37
N LYS A 63 -9.92 13.97 5.67
CA LYS A 63 -10.17 12.86 6.57
C LYS A 63 -11.45 13.10 7.35
N ALA A 64 -12.37 12.15 7.30
CA ALA A 64 -13.53 12.09 8.18
C ALA A 64 -13.28 11.07 9.29
N GLU A 65 -13.47 11.48 10.54
CA GLU A 65 -13.53 10.60 11.70
C GLU A 65 -14.98 10.50 12.14
N PHE A 66 -15.48 9.28 12.34
CA PHE A 66 -16.89 9.07 12.68
C PHE A 66 -17.14 7.71 13.30
N HIS A 67 -18.32 7.50 13.85
CA HIS A 67 -18.75 6.19 14.30
C HIS A 67 -19.75 5.60 13.32
N LEU A 68 -19.55 4.33 12.98
CA LEU A 68 -20.44 3.54 12.14
C LEU A 68 -20.73 2.20 12.81
N ASN A 69 -22.01 1.93 13.11
CA ASN A 69 -22.43 0.70 13.80
C ASN A 69 -21.72 0.43 15.14
N GLY A 70 -21.26 1.50 15.80
CA GLY A 70 -20.58 1.43 17.10
C GLY A 70 -19.07 1.19 17.01
N GLN A 71 -18.50 1.21 15.80
CA GLN A 71 -17.06 1.17 15.54
C GLN A 71 -16.59 2.56 15.15
N GLU A 72 -15.38 2.91 15.55
CA GLU A 72 -14.68 4.09 15.08
C GLU A 72 -14.15 3.86 13.67
N VAL A 73 -14.30 4.85 12.80
CA VAL A 73 -13.91 4.76 11.40
C VAL A 73 -13.27 6.07 10.97
N ASP A 74 -12.13 5.94 10.35
CA ASP A 74 -11.45 6.99 9.62
C ASP A 74 -11.63 6.78 8.12
N ALA A 75 -11.99 7.81 7.38
CA ALA A 75 -12.12 7.71 5.93
C ALA A 75 -11.51 8.91 5.22
N TRP A 76 -10.69 8.64 4.21
CA TRP A 76 -9.99 9.65 3.42
C TRP A 76 -10.63 9.83 2.05
N PHE A 77 -10.79 11.08 1.66
CA PHE A 77 -11.32 11.50 0.36
C PHE A 77 -10.31 12.43 -0.32
N ASP A 78 -10.18 12.33 -1.63
CA ASP A 78 -9.42 13.31 -2.40
C ASP A 78 -10.22 14.61 -2.62
N GLN A 79 -9.58 15.61 -3.22
CA GLN A 79 -10.18 16.92 -3.47
C GLN A 79 -11.37 16.88 -4.46
N SER A 80 -11.55 15.77 -5.19
CA SER A 80 -12.69 15.55 -6.07
C SER A 80 -13.91 14.94 -5.35
N GLY A 81 -13.71 14.46 -4.12
CA GLY A 81 -14.67 13.69 -3.35
C GLY A 81 -14.60 12.19 -3.61
N GLN A 82 -13.56 11.71 -4.27
CA GLN A 82 -13.35 10.26 -4.41
C GLN A 82 -12.87 9.69 -3.09
N TRP A 83 -13.58 8.66 -2.59
CA TRP A 83 -13.11 7.88 -1.46
C TRP A 83 -11.84 7.12 -1.83
N MET A 84 -10.84 7.20 -0.97
CA MET A 84 -9.53 6.61 -1.18
C MET A 84 -9.28 5.43 -0.25
N MET A 85 -9.61 5.58 1.03
CA MET A 85 -9.32 4.59 2.06
C MET A 85 -10.30 4.74 3.23
N SER A 86 -10.50 3.66 3.97
CA SER A 86 -11.02 3.70 5.34
C SER A 86 -10.26 2.74 6.23
N GLU A 87 -10.09 3.15 7.47
CA GLU A 87 -9.58 2.37 8.59
C GLU A 87 -10.69 2.24 9.62
N THR A 88 -10.96 1.02 10.06
CA THR A 88 -12.05 0.73 11.00
C THR A 88 -11.47 -0.03 12.17
N ASP A 89 -11.56 0.53 13.36
CA ASP A 89 -11.21 -0.15 14.62
C ASP A 89 -12.08 -1.39 14.82
N ILE A 90 -11.43 -2.51 15.09
CA ILE A 90 -12.08 -3.80 15.29
C ILE A 90 -11.46 -4.56 16.45
N LEU A 91 -12.29 -5.09 17.33
CA LEU A 91 -11.76 -5.97 18.37
C LEU A 91 -11.09 -7.21 17.74
N PHE A 92 -9.94 -7.63 18.26
CA PHE A 92 -9.24 -8.85 17.81
C PHE A 92 -10.19 -10.08 17.76
N SER A 93 -11.13 -10.18 18.69
CA SER A 93 -12.15 -11.26 18.70
C SER A 93 -13.03 -11.26 17.46
N ASN A 94 -13.23 -10.10 16.84
CA ASN A 94 -14.12 -9.90 15.69
C ASN A 94 -13.41 -10.05 14.35
N LEU A 95 -12.08 -10.19 14.36
CA LEU A 95 -11.31 -10.49 13.14
C LEU A 95 -11.80 -11.78 12.46
N PRO A 96 -11.68 -11.92 11.14
CA PRO A 96 -11.92 -13.16 10.43
C PRO A 96 -11.16 -14.35 11.02
N THR A 97 -11.73 -15.52 10.94
CA THR A 97 -11.11 -16.76 11.48
C THR A 97 -9.76 -17.01 10.81
N GLU A 98 -9.65 -16.73 9.53
CA GLU A 98 -8.44 -16.89 8.72
C GLU A 98 -7.30 -16.01 9.26
N VAL A 99 -7.59 -14.75 9.56
CA VAL A 99 -6.62 -13.79 10.12
C VAL A 99 -6.17 -14.22 11.52
N LYS A 100 -7.11 -14.59 12.39
CA LYS A 100 -6.78 -15.13 13.72
C LYS A 100 -5.92 -16.40 13.65
N THR A 101 -6.20 -17.26 12.68
CA THR A 101 -5.44 -18.50 12.45
C THR A 101 -4.04 -18.15 11.94
N GLY A 102 -3.94 -17.20 10.99
CA GLY A 102 -2.67 -16.70 10.46
C GLY A 102 -1.79 -16.11 11.56
N PHE A 103 -2.36 -15.23 12.40
CA PHE A 103 -1.65 -14.66 13.55
C PHE A 103 -1.17 -15.76 14.51
N SER A 104 -2.05 -16.70 14.88
CA SER A 104 -1.71 -17.79 15.81
C SER A 104 -0.64 -18.73 15.25
N GLY A 105 -0.53 -18.86 13.93
CA GLY A 105 0.50 -19.65 13.23
C GLY A 105 1.79 -18.89 12.93
N SER A 106 1.81 -17.57 13.16
CA SER A 106 2.96 -16.72 12.87
C SER A 106 4.03 -16.78 13.97
N ILE A 107 5.21 -16.21 13.68
CA ILE A 107 6.27 -16.02 14.67
C ILE A 107 5.86 -15.06 15.79
N TYR A 108 4.80 -14.28 15.57
CA TYR A 108 4.25 -13.31 16.51
C TYR A 108 3.14 -13.86 17.41
N SER A 109 2.83 -15.16 17.34
CA SER A 109 1.74 -15.79 18.10
C SER A 109 1.82 -15.62 19.63
N SER A 110 3.01 -15.30 20.16
CA SER A 110 3.24 -15.05 21.60
C SER A 110 3.25 -13.55 21.96
N TRP A 111 3.03 -12.66 21.00
CA TRP A 111 2.97 -11.23 21.23
C TRP A 111 1.54 -10.83 21.66
N LYS A 112 1.44 -9.75 22.41
CA LYS A 112 0.15 -9.16 22.74
C LYS A 112 -0.32 -8.33 21.55
N VAL A 113 -1.56 -8.49 21.15
CA VAL A 113 -2.21 -7.56 20.23
C VAL A 113 -2.76 -6.42 21.06
N ASP A 114 -2.34 -5.21 20.75
CA ASP A 114 -2.76 -3.99 21.43
C ASP A 114 -3.92 -3.36 20.69
N ASP A 115 -3.83 -3.30 19.36
CA ASP A 115 -4.87 -2.77 18.50
C ASP A 115 -5.07 -3.60 17.23
N ALA A 116 -6.22 -3.46 16.59
CA ALA A 116 -6.54 -4.13 15.34
C ALA A 116 -7.50 -3.32 14.46
N ASP A 117 -7.15 -3.18 13.18
CA ASP A 117 -7.90 -2.43 12.20
C ASP A 117 -8.23 -3.22 10.95
N VAL A 118 -9.31 -2.83 10.31
CA VAL A 118 -9.63 -3.22 8.94
C VAL A 118 -9.32 -2.05 8.02
N LEU A 119 -8.42 -2.26 7.06
CA LEU A 119 -8.10 -1.27 6.04
C LEU A 119 -8.72 -1.66 4.71
N GLU A 120 -9.63 -0.81 4.25
CA GLU A 120 -10.22 -0.87 2.92
C GLU A 120 -9.66 0.28 2.08
N ARG A 121 -9.26 0.00 0.84
CA ARG A 121 -8.63 0.98 -0.03
C ARG A 121 -9.16 0.86 -1.44
N LEU A 122 -9.21 1.99 -2.12
CA LEU A 122 -9.69 2.04 -3.50
C LEU A 122 -8.88 1.11 -4.42
N ASN A 123 -9.59 0.17 -5.05
CA ASN A 123 -9.02 -0.82 -5.99
C ASN A 123 -7.91 -1.72 -5.41
N MET A 124 -7.88 -1.91 -4.09
CA MET A 124 -6.92 -2.79 -3.42
C MET A 124 -7.64 -3.80 -2.55
N PRO A 125 -7.03 -4.97 -2.31
CA PRO A 125 -7.58 -5.93 -1.35
C PRO A 125 -7.67 -5.35 0.06
N THR A 126 -8.68 -5.77 0.81
CA THR A 126 -8.79 -5.51 2.24
C THR A 126 -7.64 -6.17 2.99
N VAL A 127 -7.10 -5.47 3.97
CA VAL A 127 -6.10 -6.00 4.88
C VAL A 127 -6.46 -5.70 6.32
N TYR A 128 -5.88 -6.47 7.22
CA TYR A 128 -6.05 -6.37 8.66
C TYR A 128 -4.72 -5.98 9.27
N ARG A 129 -4.67 -4.81 9.87
CA ARG A 129 -3.55 -4.29 10.63
C ARG A 129 -3.65 -4.78 12.06
N LEU A 130 -2.56 -5.22 12.64
CA LEU A 130 -2.45 -5.54 14.07
C LEU A 130 -1.24 -4.81 14.64
N ASP A 131 -1.44 -4.01 15.66
CA ASP A 131 -0.39 -3.45 16.47
C ASP A 131 -0.09 -4.44 17.59
N ILE A 132 1.16 -4.87 17.65
CA ILE A 132 1.57 -5.95 18.55
C ILE A 132 2.78 -5.54 19.38
N GLU A 133 2.80 -5.96 20.63
CA GLU A 133 3.89 -5.65 21.57
C GLU A 133 4.44 -6.90 22.26
N LYS A 134 5.72 -6.85 22.59
CA LYS A 134 6.38 -7.84 23.45
C LYS A 134 7.50 -7.21 24.25
N GLY A 135 7.23 -6.93 25.51
CA GLY A 135 8.17 -6.22 26.38
C GLY A 135 8.29 -4.75 26.01
N THR A 136 9.38 -4.36 25.37
CA THR A 136 9.62 -3.01 24.83
C THR A 136 9.66 -2.99 23.31
N GLU A 137 9.41 -4.10 22.66
CA GLU A 137 9.37 -4.21 21.21
C GLU A 137 7.93 -4.01 20.74
N GLU A 138 7.73 -3.11 19.78
CA GLU A 138 6.45 -2.80 19.14
C GLU A 138 6.59 -3.03 17.65
N MET A 139 5.57 -3.63 17.05
CA MET A 139 5.51 -3.88 15.62
C MET A 139 4.09 -3.74 15.10
N VAL A 140 3.97 -3.32 13.86
CA VAL A 140 2.73 -3.35 13.11
C VAL A 140 2.81 -4.45 12.07
N ILE A 141 1.86 -5.36 12.07
CA ILE A 141 1.82 -6.47 11.12
C ILE A 141 0.50 -6.50 10.36
N TYR A 142 0.55 -6.95 9.12
CA TYR A 142 -0.61 -6.94 8.24
C TYR A 142 -0.91 -8.34 7.71
N PHE A 143 -2.19 -8.68 7.73
CA PHE A 143 -2.71 -9.90 7.15
C PHE A 143 -3.68 -9.59 6.02
N ASN A 144 -3.69 -10.41 4.97
CA ASN A 144 -4.77 -10.39 3.99
C ASN A 144 -6.00 -11.18 4.48
N GLU A 145 -7.08 -11.15 3.71
CA GLU A 145 -8.33 -11.87 4.03
C GLU A 145 -8.17 -13.39 4.17
N LYS A 146 -7.08 -13.97 3.62
CA LYS A 146 -6.76 -15.39 3.74
C LYS A 146 -5.95 -15.72 5.00
N GLY A 147 -5.58 -14.72 5.81
CA GLY A 147 -4.73 -14.89 6.98
C GLY A 147 -3.25 -15.06 6.67
N GLU A 148 -2.81 -14.69 5.48
CA GLU A 148 -1.40 -14.67 5.13
C GLU A 148 -0.78 -13.36 5.65
N LEU A 149 0.34 -13.48 6.37
CA LEU A 149 1.13 -12.33 6.81
C LEU A 149 1.76 -11.68 5.58
N VAL A 150 1.37 -10.45 5.28
CA VAL A 150 1.76 -9.79 4.03
C VAL A 150 2.74 -8.63 4.25
N ARG A 151 2.86 -8.16 5.50
CA ARG A 151 3.78 -7.08 5.85
C ARG A 151 4.09 -7.06 7.34
N GLU A 152 5.29 -6.59 7.67
CA GLU A 152 5.79 -6.34 9.01
C GLU A 152 6.48 -4.97 9.02
N VAL A 153 6.15 -4.12 9.98
CA VAL A 153 6.74 -2.79 10.14
C VAL A 153 7.22 -2.64 11.59
N ASN A 154 8.44 -2.20 11.76
CA ASN A 154 8.95 -1.81 13.07
C ASN A 154 8.80 -0.29 13.21
N GLU A 155 8.01 0.19 14.15
CA GLU A 155 7.75 1.62 14.33
C GLU A 155 9.01 2.43 14.66
N GLU A 156 10.02 1.85 15.31
CA GLU A 156 11.31 2.51 15.53
C GLU A 156 12.04 2.86 14.22
N ALA A 157 11.67 2.25 13.09
CA ALA A 157 12.24 2.49 11.77
C ALA A 157 11.56 3.67 11.02
N SER A 158 10.59 4.33 11.61
CA SER A 158 9.73 5.34 10.95
C SER A 158 10.43 6.67 10.62
N THR A 159 11.64 6.93 11.12
CA THR A 159 12.38 8.15 10.77
C THR A 159 13.09 8.00 9.44
N LEU A 160 12.66 8.78 8.44
CA LEU A 160 13.32 8.83 7.14
C LEU A 160 14.73 9.42 7.26
N PRO A 161 15.76 8.76 6.68
CA PRO A 161 17.06 9.40 6.49
C PRO A 161 16.92 10.73 5.74
N ALA A 162 17.72 11.75 6.08
CA ALA A 162 17.62 13.07 5.48
C ALA A 162 17.76 13.04 3.94
N ALA A 163 18.60 12.15 3.39
CA ALA A 163 18.76 11.98 1.94
C ALA A 163 17.46 11.47 1.29
N VAL A 164 16.80 10.50 1.92
CA VAL A 164 15.53 9.93 1.45
C VAL A 164 14.41 10.95 1.52
N SER A 165 14.28 11.65 2.65
CA SER A 165 13.30 12.73 2.82
C SER A 165 13.50 13.84 1.76
N SER A 166 14.75 14.24 1.50
CA SER A 166 15.06 15.23 0.46
C SER A 166 14.69 14.75 -0.93
N PHE A 167 14.93 13.47 -1.25
CA PHE A 167 14.55 12.88 -2.53
C PHE A 167 13.02 12.90 -2.70
N ILE A 168 12.29 12.38 -1.69
CA ILE A 168 10.81 12.33 -1.73
C ILE A 168 10.24 13.75 -1.92
N THR A 169 10.66 14.71 -1.11
CA THR A 169 10.17 16.10 -1.19
C THR A 169 10.52 16.76 -2.52
N GLY A 170 11.68 16.43 -3.10
CA GLY A 170 12.12 16.98 -4.38
C GLY A 170 11.38 16.41 -5.59
N GLN A 171 11.13 15.11 -5.60
CA GLN A 171 10.47 14.40 -6.71
C GLN A 171 8.95 14.41 -6.60
N TYR A 172 8.42 14.33 -5.38
CA TYR A 172 7.00 14.23 -5.07
C TYR A 172 6.60 15.27 -4.02
N PRO A 173 6.63 16.58 -4.35
CA PRO A 173 6.52 17.67 -3.37
C PRO A 173 5.17 17.75 -2.65
N LYS A 174 4.15 17.04 -3.14
CA LYS A 174 2.81 16.99 -2.55
C LYS A 174 2.45 15.62 -2.00
N ALA A 175 3.37 14.67 -2.10
CA ALA A 175 3.11 13.32 -1.63
C ALA A 175 3.11 13.25 -0.10
N LEU A 176 2.24 12.41 0.45
CA LEU A 176 2.27 12.00 1.84
C LEU A 176 3.08 10.71 1.95
N VAL A 177 4.01 10.65 2.90
CA VAL A 177 4.65 9.40 3.26
C VAL A 177 3.65 8.59 4.07
N VAL A 178 3.36 7.39 3.60
CA VAL A 178 2.35 6.51 4.19
C VAL A 178 2.95 5.24 4.79
N SER A 179 4.21 4.95 4.47
CA SER A 179 4.93 3.85 5.09
C SER A 179 6.44 3.98 4.91
N VAL A 180 7.18 3.38 5.84
CA VAL A 180 8.63 3.28 5.79
C VAL A 180 9.02 1.89 6.24
N ASP A 181 9.55 1.07 5.32
CA ASP A 181 9.94 -0.31 5.58
C ASP A 181 11.43 -0.49 5.35
N ARG A 182 12.13 -0.97 6.35
CA ARG A 182 13.52 -1.40 6.20
C ARG A 182 13.59 -2.91 6.12
N TRP A 183 14.05 -3.41 4.98
CA TRP A 183 14.20 -4.84 4.73
C TRP A 183 15.42 -5.40 5.46
N GLN A 184 15.41 -6.72 5.70
CA GLN A 184 16.52 -7.42 6.38
C GLN A 184 17.86 -7.29 5.64
N ASP A 185 17.83 -7.13 4.32
CA ASP A 185 19.01 -6.89 3.49
C ASP A 185 19.47 -5.42 3.50
N GLY A 186 18.78 -4.56 4.24
CA GLY A 186 19.11 -3.15 4.44
C GLY A 186 18.54 -2.19 3.40
N LEU A 187 17.74 -2.69 2.44
CA LEU A 187 16.97 -1.82 1.54
C LEU A 187 15.94 -1.04 2.34
N LEU A 188 15.61 0.16 1.87
CA LEU A 188 14.56 0.99 2.44
C LEU A 188 13.48 1.22 1.40
N GLU A 189 12.28 0.79 1.70
CA GLU A 189 11.09 1.07 0.90
C GLU A 189 10.24 2.14 1.58
N VAL A 190 9.86 3.16 0.82
CA VAL A 190 9.00 4.25 1.29
C VAL A 190 7.74 4.25 0.45
N GLY A 191 6.61 3.96 1.09
CA GLY A 191 5.30 4.13 0.48
C GLY A 191 4.91 5.61 0.51
N ILE A 192 4.45 6.12 -0.63
CA ILE A 192 3.96 7.49 -0.74
C ILE A 192 2.60 7.53 -1.43
N LEU A 193 1.75 8.42 -0.99
CA LEU A 193 0.52 8.77 -1.69
C LEU A 193 0.76 10.08 -2.45
N ASP A 194 0.89 9.98 -3.78
CA ASP A 194 1.13 11.10 -4.68
C ASP A 194 -0.09 11.30 -5.59
N ALA A 195 -0.84 12.37 -5.37
CA ALA A 195 -2.18 12.57 -5.90
C ALA A 195 -3.11 11.38 -5.53
N SER A 196 -3.65 10.66 -6.52
CA SER A 196 -4.47 9.45 -6.29
C SER A 196 -3.68 8.14 -6.48
N LEU A 197 -2.36 8.23 -6.62
CA LEU A 197 -1.50 7.09 -6.86
C LEU A 197 -0.67 6.77 -5.63
N VAL A 198 -0.76 5.53 -5.30
CA VAL A 198 0.07 4.95 -4.29
C VAL A 198 1.33 4.41 -4.95
N LYS A 199 2.50 4.91 -4.53
CA LYS A 199 3.80 4.58 -5.10
C LYS A 199 4.71 3.99 -4.05
N GLU A 200 5.54 3.05 -4.45
CA GLU A 200 6.62 2.47 -3.66
C GLU A 200 7.94 3.02 -4.18
N VAL A 201 8.71 3.66 -3.32
CA VAL A 201 10.00 4.23 -3.63
C VAL A 201 11.08 3.42 -2.92
N LEU A 202 11.90 2.71 -3.67
CA LEU A 202 12.94 1.83 -3.15
C LEU A 202 14.31 2.52 -3.17
N PHE A 203 15.01 2.41 -2.04
CA PHE A 203 16.37 2.93 -1.84
C PHE A 203 17.32 1.78 -1.47
N ASP A 204 18.58 1.93 -1.87
CA ASP A 204 19.64 1.02 -1.46
C ASP A 204 20.08 1.26 0.00
N ARG A 205 21.07 0.48 0.45
CA ARG A 205 21.62 0.58 1.82
C ARG A 205 22.26 1.92 2.12
N GLU A 206 22.74 2.60 1.10
CA GLU A 206 23.35 3.92 1.15
C GLU A 206 22.33 5.05 1.00
N ASN A 207 21.01 4.71 0.93
CA ASN A 207 19.87 5.61 0.70
C ASN A 207 19.87 6.29 -0.68
N ASN A 208 20.46 5.67 -1.70
CA ASN A 208 20.29 6.11 -3.08
C ASN A 208 19.00 5.52 -3.65
N TRP A 209 18.26 6.33 -4.39
CA TRP A 209 17.07 5.88 -5.09
C TRP A 209 17.39 4.81 -6.13
N MET A 210 16.68 3.71 -6.11
CA MET A 210 16.81 2.61 -7.05
C MET A 210 15.69 2.59 -8.07
N LYS A 211 14.44 2.66 -7.59
CA LYS A 211 13.24 2.65 -8.43
C LYS A 211 12.04 3.22 -7.69
N THR A 212 11.04 3.61 -8.48
CA THR A 212 9.68 3.88 -8.00
C THR A 212 8.71 3.04 -8.81
N SER A 213 7.75 2.39 -8.14
CA SER A 213 6.74 1.56 -8.80
C SER A 213 5.34 1.90 -8.30
N TRP A 214 4.34 1.70 -9.16
CA TRP A 214 2.92 1.82 -8.81
C TRP A 214 2.03 0.95 -9.68
N PRO A 215 0.89 0.48 -9.16
CA PRO A 215 -0.06 -0.30 -9.94
C PRO A 215 -0.70 0.54 -11.05
N VAL A 216 -0.93 -0.08 -12.19
CA VAL A 216 -1.60 0.54 -13.35
C VAL A 216 -2.79 -0.32 -13.74
N LEU A 217 -3.93 0.31 -13.99
CA LEU A 217 -5.06 -0.39 -14.60
C LEU A 217 -4.72 -0.77 -16.04
N GLU A 218 -5.05 -1.99 -16.47
CA GLU A 218 -4.80 -2.46 -17.83
C GLU A 218 -5.33 -1.48 -18.89
N ALA A 219 -6.49 -0.87 -18.64
CA ALA A 219 -7.08 0.14 -19.52
C ALA A 219 -6.21 1.40 -19.73
N ASN A 220 -5.27 1.67 -18.83
CA ASN A 220 -4.37 2.81 -18.87
C ASN A 220 -2.99 2.44 -19.48
N VAL A 221 -2.76 1.17 -19.82
CA VAL A 221 -1.53 0.73 -20.48
C VAL A 221 -1.59 1.08 -21.96
N PRO A 222 -0.52 1.65 -22.56
CA PRO A 222 -0.49 1.95 -23.98
C PRO A 222 -0.73 0.70 -24.83
N GLN A 223 -1.52 0.84 -25.89
CA GLN A 223 -1.88 -0.29 -26.76
C GLN A 223 -0.67 -1.00 -27.36
N VAL A 224 0.40 -0.26 -27.71
CA VAL A 224 1.64 -0.82 -28.23
C VAL A 224 2.29 -1.80 -27.26
N VAL A 225 2.18 -1.55 -25.97
CA VAL A 225 2.69 -2.43 -24.90
C VAL A 225 1.81 -3.68 -24.79
N LEU A 226 0.48 -3.51 -24.76
CA LEU A 226 -0.47 -4.64 -24.70
C LEU A 226 -0.39 -5.54 -25.95
N ASP A 227 -0.04 -5.00 -27.11
CA ASP A 227 0.08 -5.77 -28.34
C ASP A 227 1.22 -6.79 -28.30
N VAL A 228 2.26 -6.53 -27.52
CA VAL A 228 3.35 -7.50 -27.28
C VAL A 228 2.82 -8.79 -26.65
N LEU A 229 1.87 -8.66 -25.70
CA LEU A 229 1.30 -9.81 -25.00
C LEU A 229 0.33 -10.64 -25.87
N LYS A 230 -0.06 -10.15 -27.03
CA LYS A 230 -0.85 -10.92 -28.01
C LYS A 230 0.00 -11.88 -28.86
N GLY A 231 1.34 -11.77 -28.76
CA GLY A 231 2.27 -12.66 -29.47
C GLY A 231 2.18 -14.10 -28.95
N GLU A 232 2.66 -15.05 -29.77
CA GLU A 232 2.56 -16.51 -29.51
C GLU A 232 3.10 -16.92 -28.15
N ALA A 233 4.12 -16.20 -27.62
CA ALA A 233 4.73 -16.48 -26.33
C ALA A 233 3.79 -16.24 -25.15
N TYR A 234 2.87 -15.28 -25.26
CA TYR A 234 2.07 -14.78 -24.13
C TYR A 234 0.57 -14.89 -24.34
N ASN A 235 0.07 -15.10 -25.53
CA ASN A 235 -1.37 -15.06 -25.87
C ASN A 235 -2.24 -16.11 -25.15
N SER A 236 -1.62 -17.10 -24.51
CA SER A 236 -2.31 -18.12 -23.71
C SER A 236 -2.34 -17.79 -22.21
N PHE A 237 -1.78 -16.66 -21.80
CA PHE A 237 -1.80 -16.17 -20.45
C PHE A 237 -2.84 -15.04 -20.31
N SER A 238 -3.33 -14.85 -19.10
CA SER A 238 -4.11 -13.68 -18.69
C SER A 238 -3.24 -12.75 -17.83
N ILE A 239 -3.48 -11.45 -17.91
CA ILE A 239 -2.82 -10.47 -17.07
C ILE A 239 -3.38 -10.60 -15.66
N ALA A 240 -2.52 -10.95 -14.69
CA ALA A 240 -2.87 -10.94 -13.28
C ALA A 240 -2.71 -9.54 -12.66
N SER A 241 -1.67 -8.82 -13.09
CA SER A 241 -1.39 -7.48 -12.60
C SER A 241 -0.42 -6.74 -13.50
N VAL A 242 -0.45 -5.41 -13.40
CA VAL A 242 0.47 -4.50 -14.10
C VAL A 242 0.98 -3.46 -13.13
N GLN A 243 2.30 -3.23 -13.15
CA GLN A 243 2.92 -2.06 -12.52
C GLN A 243 3.69 -1.25 -13.55
N TYR A 244 3.73 0.05 -13.34
CA TYR A 244 4.71 0.90 -13.99
C TYR A 244 5.91 1.08 -13.05
N ILE A 245 7.12 0.94 -13.58
CA ILE A 245 8.36 1.04 -12.81
C ILE A 245 9.27 2.06 -13.47
N GLU A 246 9.72 3.02 -12.69
CA GLU A 246 10.78 3.96 -13.02
C GLU A 246 12.06 3.54 -12.32
N TYR A 247 13.13 3.31 -13.07
CA TYR A 247 14.44 2.96 -12.52
C TYR A 247 15.38 4.17 -12.49
N ALA A 248 16.26 4.21 -11.51
CA ALA A 248 17.31 5.22 -11.41
C ALA A 248 18.24 5.25 -12.63
N SER A 249 18.34 4.16 -13.37
CA SER A 249 19.05 4.09 -14.67
C SER A 249 18.39 4.91 -15.78
N GLY A 250 17.17 5.41 -15.58
CA GLY A 250 16.36 6.11 -16.58
C GLY A 250 15.55 5.18 -17.48
N SER A 251 15.60 3.87 -17.26
CA SER A 251 14.73 2.90 -17.94
C SER A 251 13.37 2.84 -17.25
N ASN A 252 12.29 2.99 -18.02
CA ASN A 252 10.95 2.86 -17.49
C ASN A 252 10.27 1.68 -18.15
N VAL A 253 9.52 0.88 -17.39
CA VAL A 253 8.88 -0.34 -17.91
C VAL A 253 7.47 -0.51 -17.35
N TYR A 254 6.66 -1.26 -18.09
CA TYR A 254 5.46 -1.92 -17.58
C TYR A 254 5.85 -3.35 -17.20
N HIS A 255 5.75 -3.65 -15.93
CA HIS A 255 5.98 -4.99 -15.40
C HIS A 255 4.66 -5.72 -15.29
N PHE A 256 4.51 -6.80 -16.03
CA PHE A 256 3.33 -7.66 -16.03
C PHE A 256 3.60 -8.94 -15.24
N VAL A 257 2.65 -9.34 -14.43
CA VAL A 257 2.53 -10.73 -13.98
C VAL A 257 1.45 -11.38 -14.82
N LEU A 258 1.82 -12.45 -15.49
CA LEU A 258 0.96 -13.21 -16.37
C LEU A 258 0.69 -14.58 -15.78
N GLN A 259 -0.58 -14.99 -15.74
CA GLN A 259 -1.02 -16.26 -15.16
C GLN A 259 -1.70 -17.15 -16.19
N LYS A 260 -1.58 -18.45 -15.99
CA LYS A 260 -2.25 -19.48 -16.80
C LYS A 260 -2.63 -20.66 -15.91
N ALA A 261 -3.80 -21.23 -16.13
CA ALA A 261 -4.25 -22.41 -15.39
C ALA A 261 -3.23 -23.57 -15.46
N ASN A 262 -2.90 -24.14 -14.30
CA ASN A 262 -1.94 -25.24 -14.12
C ASN A 262 -0.50 -24.92 -14.59
N ALA A 263 -0.10 -23.67 -14.62
CA ALA A 263 1.27 -23.24 -14.90
C ALA A 263 1.74 -22.27 -13.79
N MET A 264 3.05 -22.08 -13.68
CA MET A 264 3.61 -21.03 -12.85
C MET A 264 3.36 -19.67 -13.51
N ASP A 265 3.15 -18.64 -12.68
CA ASP A 265 3.08 -17.28 -13.16
C ASP A 265 4.43 -16.86 -13.74
N ILE A 266 4.39 -16.03 -14.76
CA ILE A 266 5.58 -15.47 -15.39
C ILE A 266 5.55 -13.95 -15.32
N SER A 267 6.72 -13.34 -15.21
CA SER A 267 6.89 -11.90 -15.24
C SER A 267 7.48 -11.45 -16.57
N VAL A 268 6.97 -10.34 -17.10
CA VAL A 268 7.43 -9.74 -18.36
C VAL A 268 7.55 -8.24 -18.18
N GLU A 269 8.70 -7.68 -18.55
CA GLU A 269 8.92 -6.24 -18.60
C GLU A 269 8.92 -5.74 -20.04
N ILE A 270 8.14 -4.68 -20.28
CA ILE A 270 7.98 -4.07 -21.61
C ILE A 270 8.15 -2.56 -21.45
N ASP A 271 9.01 -1.97 -22.25
CA ASP A 271 9.19 -0.51 -22.25
C ASP A 271 7.94 0.22 -22.82
N PRO A 272 7.78 1.53 -22.61
CA PRO A 272 6.63 2.28 -23.15
C PRO A 272 6.54 2.28 -24.70
N GLN A 273 7.60 1.89 -25.39
CA GLN A 273 7.65 1.77 -26.86
C GLN A 273 7.24 0.38 -27.36
N GLY A 274 6.99 -0.57 -26.45
CA GLY A 274 6.60 -1.94 -26.79
C GLY A 274 7.77 -2.89 -27.03
N ASN A 275 8.97 -2.58 -26.56
CA ASN A 275 10.10 -3.51 -26.62
C ASN A 275 10.18 -4.33 -25.34
N LEU A 276 10.42 -5.63 -25.47
CA LEU A 276 10.73 -6.50 -24.33
C LEU A 276 12.06 -6.07 -23.70
N VAL A 277 12.05 -5.88 -22.38
CA VAL A 277 13.26 -5.69 -21.60
C VAL A 277 13.69 -7.07 -21.10
N LEU A 278 14.83 -7.52 -21.59
CA LEU A 278 15.42 -8.81 -21.20
C LEU A 278 16.51 -8.54 -20.16
N ASP A 279 16.41 -9.24 -19.04
CA ASP A 279 17.46 -9.26 -18.00
C ASP A 279 18.74 -9.98 -18.49
#